data_83bceaadbc15585d81198ada55a6aed6
#
_entry.id   83bceaadbc15585d81198ada55a6aed6
#
_cell.length_a   1.000
_cell.length_b   1.000
_cell.length_c   1.000
_cell.angle_alpha   90.00
_cell.angle_beta   90.00
_cell.angle_gamma   90.00
#
_symmetry.space_group_name_H-M   'P 1'
#
loop_
_entity.id
_entity.type
_entity.pdbx_description
1 polymer ?
#
loop_
_entity_poly.entity_id
_entity_poly.type
_entity_poly.pdbx_seq_one_letter_code
_entity_poly.pdbx_strand_id
1 'polypeptide(L)'
;MNVIDTHAIAPAAAGPARWASAVAGPSGGPGFHVGPPMLLVLLLVLGGLGFGVTRLRRGRRAAPRDDEWTRREPPPDPPAPLSPPGPSPDGAAAAPARPPRAVAPGGHPDGGWALETSDLTKRFGANVAVNDVELRVPRGSTFGYLGPNGAGKTTLMRTLLGLTRADGGTMSLLGLPVPAARRRALARVGAIVDEPRFHPHLTGRDNLRLLAAARGGEAGRRIDPSLERVGLTRRAGDKVASYSMGMRQRLGVAACLLGDPELLILDEPMNGLDPAGMHEMRAMITSLADEGRTVVLSSHLLDEVERTCDAVAIVDRGRVIRQGLIDELTRGAGAVVVQVDCAAPDRAARLIDQAGIAAGTARTDTGLAVTLPAGAARELLADINRRLVLADIDVYGLREVQESLEDWFLSVTTRLGD
;
A
#
# COMPACT_ATOMS: atom_id res chain seq x y z
N MET A 1 -49.03 -14.60 -39.91
CA MET A 1 -50.31 -14.01 -40.31
C MET A 1 -50.32 -12.59 -39.79
N ASN A 2 -50.14 -11.71 -40.73
CA ASN A 2 -50.54 -10.29 -40.81
C ASN A 2 -49.86 -9.32 -39.82
N VAL A 3 -49.07 -8.41 -40.27
CA VAL A 3 -49.08 -7.43 -41.40
C VAL A 3 -49.11 -6.02 -40.78
N ILE A 4 -48.02 -5.23 -40.97
CA ILE A 4 -47.92 -3.90 -41.68
C ILE A 4 -48.64 -2.74 -40.95
N ASP A 5 -48.12 -1.51 -40.73
CA ASP A 5 -47.39 -0.59 -41.63
C ASP A 5 -46.85 0.64 -40.87
N THR A 6 -45.65 1.04 -41.16
CA THR A 6 -45.09 2.27 -41.73
C THR A 6 -45.88 3.61 -41.66
N HIS A 7 -45.17 4.67 -41.23
CA HIS A 7 -44.88 5.96 -41.89
C HIS A 7 -44.17 6.89 -40.90
N ALA A 8 -42.96 7.23 -41.04
CA ALA A 8 -42.25 8.17 -41.93
C ALA A 8 -42.84 9.61 -41.90
N ILE A 9 -42.02 10.58 -41.47
CA ILE A 9 -41.53 11.76 -42.17
C ILE A 9 -40.88 12.76 -41.19
N ALA A 10 -39.65 13.12 -41.43
CA ALA A 10 -38.95 14.34 -41.03
C ALA A 10 -39.14 15.40 -42.16
N PRO A 11 -38.48 16.57 -42.19
CA PRO A 11 -37.81 17.43 -41.25
C PRO A 11 -38.19 18.94 -41.34
N ALA A 12 -37.57 19.84 -40.55
CA ALA A 12 -37.16 21.21 -40.90
C ALA A 12 -36.79 21.97 -39.60
N ALA A 13 -35.61 22.40 -39.38
CA ALA A 13 -34.82 23.52 -39.90
C ALA A 13 -35.19 24.88 -39.30
N ALA A 14 -34.15 25.54 -38.84
CA ALA A 14 -33.88 26.99 -38.73
C ALA A 14 -34.16 27.73 -37.41
N GLY A 15 -33.15 28.02 -36.63
CA GLY A 15 -32.38 29.25 -36.53
C GLY A 15 -33.01 30.40 -35.69
N PRO A 16 -32.23 31.44 -35.41
CA PRO A 16 -31.99 31.83 -34.00
C PRO A 16 -32.63 33.21 -33.67
N ALA A 17 -32.42 33.59 -32.42
CA ALA A 17 -32.36 35.01 -31.97
C ALA A 17 -33.46 35.61 -31.10
N ARG A 18 -32.92 36.26 -30.09
CA ARG A 18 -33.36 37.55 -29.45
C ARG A 18 -34.26 37.45 -28.23
N TRP A 19 -33.62 37.79 -27.12
CA TRP A 19 -33.55 39.07 -26.40
C TRP A 19 -34.75 39.43 -25.56
N ALA A 20 -34.42 39.57 -24.32
CA ALA A 20 -34.59 40.77 -23.47
C ALA A 20 -35.97 41.10 -22.90
N SER A 21 -35.87 41.30 -21.61
CA SER A 21 -36.60 42.24 -20.78
C SER A 21 -38.05 41.96 -20.42
N ALA A 22 -38.27 41.65 -19.18
CA ALA A 22 -39.25 42.37 -18.37
C ALA A 22 -38.95 42.23 -16.86
N VAL A 23 -38.91 43.36 -16.26
CA VAL A 23 -38.73 43.73 -14.86
C VAL A 23 -40.01 43.48 -14.07
N ALA A 24 -39.87 43.28 -12.77
CA ALA A 24 -40.78 43.50 -11.63
C ALA A 24 -41.36 42.26 -10.96
N GLY A 25 -40.94 42.10 -9.72
CA GLY A 25 -41.32 41.19 -8.66
C GLY A 25 -42.79 41.25 -8.21
N PRO A 26 -43.15 40.76 -7.03
CA PRO A 26 -42.38 40.69 -5.77
C PRO A 26 -42.53 39.38 -4.94
N SER A 27 -41.66 39.28 -3.94
CA SER A 27 -41.88 38.75 -2.56
C SER A 27 -41.99 37.22 -2.34
N GLY A 28 -41.05 36.75 -1.47
CA GLY A 28 -41.28 35.61 -0.61
C GLY A 28 -40.28 34.45 -0.76
N GLY A 29 -39.01 34.64 -0.40
CA GLY A 29 -38.09 33.54 -0.19
C GLY A 29 -37.46 33.60 1.21
N PRO A 30 -37.22 32.46 1.88
CA PRO A 30 -36.70 32.45 3.24
C PRO A 30 -35.26 32.92 3.29
N GLY A 31 -34.99 33.91 4.14
CA GLY A 31 -33.66 34.44 4.37
C GLY A 31 -32.72 33.39 4.96
N PHE A 32 -31.58 33.21 4.28
CA PHE A 32 -30.45 32.51 4.85
C PHE A 32 -29.80 33.38 5.93
N HIS A 33 -30.12 33.10 7.19
CA HIS A 33 -29.34 33.62 8.32
C HIS A 33 -27.99 32.91 8.37
N VAL A 34 -26.93 33.62 7.94
CA VAL A 34 -25.56 33.22 8.19
C VAL A 34 -25.25 33.53 9.66
N GLY A 35 -25.20 32.48 10.48
CA GLY A 35 -24.88 32.61 11.90
C GLY A 35 -23.43 33.03 12.16
N PRO A 36 -23.12 33.56 13.34
CA PRO A 36 -21.82 34.12 13.73
C PRO A 36 -20.58 33.27 13.50
N PRO A 37 -20.59 31.90 13.48
CA PRO A 37 -19.38 31.12 13.28
C PRO A 37 -18.83 31.15 11.84
N MET A 38 -19.67 31.44 10.82
CA MET A 38 -19.18 31.50 9.43
C MET A 38 -18.45 32.78 9.11
N LEU A 39 -18.76 33.88 9.79
CA LEU A 39 -18.06 35.17 9.61
C LEU A 39 -16.66 35.13 10.19
N LEU A 40 -16.43 34.35 11.26
CA LEU A 40 -15.12 34.17 11.88
C LEU A 40 -14.17 33.38 10.99
N VAL A 41 -14.66 32.37 10.28
CA VAL A 41 -13.86 31.57 9.35
C VAL A 41 -13.47 32.37 8.11
N LEU A 42 -14.36 33.24 7.62
CA LEU A 42 -14.07 34.12 6.47
C LEU A 42 -13.06 35.20 6.82
N LEU A 43 -13.10 35.75 8.04
CA LEU A 43 -12.11 36.74 8.52
C LEU A 43 -10.74 36.14 8.78
N LEU A 44 -10.62 34.86 9.17
CA LEU A 44 -9.35 34.16 9.35
C LEU A 44 -8.68 33.80 8.00
N VAL A 45 -9.46 33.54 6.97
CA VAL A 45 -8.92 33.27 5.61
C VAL A 45 -8.48 34.54 4.92
N LEU A 46 -9.16 35.68 5.12
CA LEU A 46 -8.78 36.96 4.54
C LEU A 46 -7.67 37.69 5.31
N GLY A 47 -7.54 37.45 6.62
CA GLY A 47 -6.45 37.98 7.46
C GLY A 47 -5.08 37.35 7.19
N GLY A 48 -5.06 36.10 6.70
CA GLY A 48 -3.81 35.38 6.35
C GLY A 48 -3.15 35.87 5.07
N LEU A 49 -3.87 36.48 4.16
CA LEU A 49 -3.36 36.99 2.88
C LEU A 49 -2.77 38.41 2.97
N GLY A 50 -3.09 39.16 4.03
CA GLY A 50 -2.60 40.56 4.22
C GLY A 50 -1.21 40.66 4.85
N PHE A 51 -0.72 39.62 5.53
CA PHE A 51 0.56 39.70 6.28
C PHE A 51 1.80 39.29 5.46
N GLY A 52 1.63 38.76 4.25
CA GLY A 52 2.71 38.30 3.37
C GLY A 52 3.32 39.39 2.47
N VAL A 53 2.62 40.51 2.27
CA VAL A 53 3.04 41.50 1.25
C VAL A 53 3.81 42.71 1.84
N THR A 54 3.80 42.91 3.14
CA THR A 54 4.47 44.06 3.77
C THR A 54 5.92 43.83 4.22
N ARG A 55 6.48 42.63 4.04
CA ARG A 55 7.85 42.29 4.47
C ARG A 55 8.92 42.34 3.36
N LEU A 56 8.56 42.70 2.13
CA LEU A 56 9.46 42.71 0.98
C LEU A 56 10.00 44.13 0.59
N ARG A 57 9.77 45.14 1.44
CA ARG A 57 10.30 46.50 1.18
C ARG A 57 10.95 47.14 2.40
N ARG A 58 12.03 46.52 2.94
CA ARG A 58 13.05 47.25 3.72
C ARG A 58 14.26 46.37 3.93
N GLY A 59 15.36 46.69 3.29
CA GLY A 59 16.66 46.08 3.60
C GLY A 59 17.69 46.11 2.49
N ARG A 60 17.80 47.20 1.73
CA ARG A 60 19.11 47.51 1.14
C ARG A 60 19.90 48.22 2.21
N ARG A 61 20.80 47.51 2.88
CA ARG A 61 21.92 48.07 3.64
C ARG A 61 23.22 47.57 3.03
N ALA A 62 24.14 48.51 2.98
CA ALA A 62 25.43 48.49 2.34
C ALA A 62 26.29 47.28 2.71
N ALA A 63 27.15 46.88 1.77
CA ALA A 63 28.18 45.89 1.95
C ALA A 63 29.19 46.34 3.02
N PRO A 64 29.63 45.46 3.92
CA PRO A 64 30.76 45.75 4.81
C PRO A 64 32.08 45.64 4.03
N ARG A 65 33.01 46.49 4.41
CA ARG A 65 34.37 46.58 3.89
C ARG A 65 35.22 45.37 4.28
N ASP A 66 36.16 45.05 3.39
CA ASP A 66 37.03 43.87 3.35
C ASP A 66 38.17 43.83 4.39
N ASP A 67 37.98 44.10 5.67
CA ASP A 67 39.09 44.17 6.62
C ASP A 67 39.00 43.25 7.86
N GLU A 68 38.10 42.24 7.86
CA GLU A 68 37.89 41.41 9.07
C GLU A 68 38.15 39.90 8.88
N TRP A 69 38.98 39.51 7.90
CA TRP A 69 39.31 38.11 7.61
C TRP A 69 40.60 37.58 8.23
N THR A 70 41.29 38.31 9.08
CA THR A 70 42.62 37.93 9.58
C THR A 70 42.65 37.35 11.01
N ARG A 71 41.52 36.99 11.60
CA ARG A 71 41.50 36.25 12.89
C ARG A 71 40.52 35.11 12.84
N ARG A 72 40.83 34.05 12.10
CA ARG A 72 40.26 32.75 12.30
C ARG A 72 41.30 31.89 12.99
N GLU A 73 40.94 31.34 14.16
CA GLU A 73 41.67 30.26 14.80
C GLU A 73 41.73 29.08 13.81
N PRO A 74 42.84 28.34 13.78
CA PRO A 74 42.94 27.15 12.95
C PRO A 74 41.82 26.17 13.33
N PRO A 75 41.26 25.41 12.38
CA PRO A 75 40.29 24.40 12.67
C PRO A 75 40.88 23.37 13.64
N PRO A 76 40.06 22.79 14.54
CA PRO A 76 40.54 21.74 15.43
C PRO A 76 41.04 20.53 14.59
N ASP A 77 42.10 19.89 15.09
CA ASP A 77 42.67 18.73 14.45
C ASP A 77 41.60 17.69 14.10
N PRO A 78 41.72 17.03 12.94
CA PRO A 78 40.79 15.97 12.59
C PRO A 78 40.82 14.86 13.65
N PRO A 79 39.68 14.30 14.05
CA PRO A 79 39.63 13.20 15.01
C PRO A 79 40.51 12.05 14.50
N ALA A 80 41.24 11.44 15.42
CA ALA A 80 42.09 10.29 15.15
C ALA A 80 41.32 9.22 14.34
N PRO A 81 41.96 8.54 13.38
CA PRO A 81 41.31 7.52 12.61
C PRO A 81 40.65 6.50 13.51
N LEU A 82 39.35 6.30 13.34
CA LEU A 82 38.58 5.27 14.02
C LEU A 82 39.28 3.92 13.73
N SER A 83 39.56 3.16 14.73
CA SER A 83 40.00 1.77 14.57
C SER A 83 39.06 1.03 13.64
N PRO A 84 39.57 0.15 12.75
CA PRO A 84 38.72 -0.60 11.86
C PRO A 84 37.63 -1.33 12.66
N PRO A 85 36.37 -1.32 12.19
CA PRO A 85 35.32 -2.07 12.87
C PRO A 85 35.76 -3.53 12.97
N GLY A 86 35.64 -4.08 14.18
CA GLY A 86 35.80 -5.52 14.37
C GLY A 86 34.86 -6.29 13.42
N PRO A 87 35.15 -7.57 13.16
CA PRO A 87 34.35 -8.33 12.23
C PRO A 87 32.88 -8.23 12.62
N SER A 88 32.08 -7.72 11.70
CA SER A 88 30.61 -7.72 11.83
C SER A 88 30.18 -9.15 12.15
N PRO A 89 29.24 -9.36 13.05
CA PRO A 89 28.60 -10.65 13.15
C PRO A 89 27.68 -10.81 11.92
N ASP A 90 28.29 -11.12 10.77
CA ASP A 90 27.60 -11.59 9.60
C ASP A 90 27.01 -12.97 9.91
N GLY A 91 25.74 -12.95 10.20
CA GLY A 91 24.98 -14.12 10.56
C GLY A 91 23.60 -13.78 11.10
N ALA A 92 23.06 -12.60 10.78
CA ALA A 92 21.62 -12.40 10.91
C ALA A 92 20.95 -13.32 9.88
N ALA A 93 20.78 -14.60 10.29
CA ALA A 93 19.87 -15.51 9.63
C ALA A 93 18.57 -14.75 9.39
N ALA A 94 18.13 -14.69 8.14
CA ALA A 94 16.82 -14.16 7.77
C ALA A 94 15.83 -14.74 8.78
N ALA A 95 15.10 -13.87 9.49
CA ALA A 95 14.07 -14.32 10.40
C ALA A 95 13.20 -15.32 9.66
N PRO A 96 12.89 -16.50 10.25
CA PRO A 96 12.12 -17.51 9.56
C PRO A 96 10.83 -16.89 9.05
N ALA A 97 10.51 -17.15 7.78
CA ALA A 97 9.25 -16.76 7.19
C ALA A 97 8.12 -17.16 8.14
N ARG A 98 7.23 -16.23 8.45
CA ARG A 98 6.08 -16.49 9.32
C ARG A 98 5.33 -17.70 8.79
N PRO A 99 4.96 -18.70 9.64
CA PRO A 99 4.09 -19.76 9.17
C PRO A 99 2.80 -19.14 8.64
N PRO A 100 2.30 -19.61 7.48
CA PRO A 100 1.10 -19.06 6.87
C PRO A 100 -0.03 -19.12 7.89
N ARG A 101 -0.68 -17.96 8.10
CA ARG A 101 -1.89 -17.89 8.90
C ARG A 101 -2.96 -18.66 8.12
N ALA A 102 -3.62 -19.62 8.74
CA ALA A 102 -4.74 -20.32 8.13
C ALA A 102 -5.89 -19.32 7.88
N VAL A 103 -5.82 -18.62 6.74
CA VAL A 103 -6.93 -17.84 6.22
C VAL A 103 -7.85 -18.86 5.57
N ALA A 104 -8.95 -19.23 6.26
CA ALA A 104 -9.90 -20.16 5.71
C ALA A 104 -10.40 -19.63 4.35
N PRO A 105 -10.35 -20.42 3.28
CA PRO A 105 -11.01 -20.07 2.03
C PRO A 105 -12.51 -20.01 2.33
N GLY A 106 -13.05 -18.79 2.49
CA GLY A 106 -14.46 -18.59 2.82
C GLY A 106 -14.76 -17.68 4.01
N GLY A 107 -13.76 -17.07 4.64
CA GLY A 107 -14.00 -16.05 5.66
C GLY A 107 -14.00 -16.56 7.10
N HIS A 108 -14.02 -15.62 8.00
CA HIS A 108 -14.25 -15.76 9.44
C HIS A 108 -15.48 -16.64 9.72
N PRO A 109 -15.58 -17.34 10.89
CA PRO A 109 -16.73 -18.15 11.28
C PRO A 109 -18.09 -17.42 11.15
N ASP A 110 -18.12 -16.09 11.12
CA ASP A 110 -19.30 -15.27 10.83
C ASP A 110 -19.52 -14.97 9.33
N GLY A 111 -18.78 -15.59 8.42
CA GLY A 111 -19.06 -15.70 6.97
C GLY A 111 -18.97 -14.41 6.15
N GLY A 112 -18.27 -13.36 6.59
CA GLY A 112 -18.24 -12.09 5.86
C GLY A 112 -16.85 -11.61 5.41
N TRP A 113 -16.82 -10.90 4.28
CA TRP A 113 -15.64 -10.20 3.78
C TRP A 113 -15.44 -8.89 4.56
N ALA A 114 -14.19 -8.51 4.82
CA ALA A 114 -13.88 -7.19 5.37
C ALA A 114 -14.03 -6.09 4.32
N LEU A 115 -13.73 -6.44 3.06
CA LEU A 115 -13.89 -5.59 1.90
C LEU A 115 -14.34 -6.46 0.73
N GLU A 116 -15.35 -6.02 0.00
CA GLU A 116 -15.83 -6.68 -1.19
C GLU A 116 -16.20 -5.63 -2.24
N THR A 117 -15.79 -5.87 -3.50
CA THR A 117 -16.20 -5.06 -4.65
C THR A 117 -16.64 -5.96 -5.79
N SER A 118 -17.61 -5.49 -6.58
CA SER A 118 -18.04 -6.13 -7.82
C SER A 118 -18.21 -5.10 -8.92
N ASP A 119 -17.56 -5.35 -10.06
CA ASP A 119 -17.51 -4.50 -11.25
C ASP A 119 -17.13 -3.04 -10.95
N LEU A 120 -16.35 -2.82 -9.88
CA LEU A 120 -16.05 -1.48 -9.39
C LEU A 120 -15.25 -0.70 -10.44
N THR A 121 -15.81 0.42 -10.89
CA THR A 121 -15.21 1.23 -11.95
C THR A 121 -15.10 2.69 -11.55
N LYS A 122 -13.94 3.30 -11.88
CA LYS A 122 -13.68 4.72 -11.73
C LYS A 122 -12.95 5.29 -12.94
N ARG A 123 -13.51 6.34 -13.52
CA ARG A 123 -12.99 7.03 -14.70
C ARG A 123 -12.66 8.49 -14.39
N PHE A 124 -11.64 9.01 -15.04
CA PHE A 124 -11.31 10.43 -15.08
C PHE A 124 -11.15 10.84 -16.54
N GLY A 125 -12.21 11.40 -17.10
CA GLY A 125 -12.30 11.66 -18.54
C GLY A 125 -12.17 10.35 -19.33
N ALA A 126 -11.20 10.28 -20.23
CA ALA A 126 -10.94 9.09 -21.03
C ALA A 126 -10.14 8.01 -20.26
N ASN A 127 -9.51 8.36 -19.14
CA ASN A 127 -8.69 7.42 -18.37
C ASN A 127 -9.56 6.62 -17.40
N VAL A 128 -9.47 5.28 -17.48
CA VAL A 128 -10.13 4.34 -16.56
C VAL A 128 -9.11 3.92 -15.51
N ALA A 129 -9.17 4.55 -14.34
CA ALA A 129 -8.20 4.32 -13.27
C ALA A 129 -8.51 3.07 -12.42
N VAL A 130 -9.79 2.69 -12.32
CA VAL A 130 -10.27 1.44 -11.71
C VAL A 130 -11.25 0.85 -12.71
N ASN A 131 -11.04 -0.37 -13.14
CA ASN A 131 -11.70 -0.96 -14.30
C ASN A 131 -12.22 -2.37 -13.98
N ASP A 132 -13.51 -2.47 -13.68
CA ASP A 132 -14.23 -3.71 -13.37
C ASP A 132 -13.52 -4.52 -12.27
N VAL A 133 -13.20 -3.88 -11.16
CA VAL A 133 -12.43 -4.50 -10.07
C VAL A 133 -13.31 -5.38 -9.21
N GLU A 134 -13.00 -6.69 -9.24
CA GLU A 134 -13.49 -7.71 -8.31
C GLU A 134 -12.47 -7.91 -7.21
N LEU A 135 -12.82 -7.61 -5.95
CA LEU A 135 -11.92 -7.74 -4.83
C LEU A 135 -12.64 -8.34 -3.62
N ARG A 136 -12.02 -9.31 -2.97
CA ARG A 136 -12.51 -9.94 -1.75
C ARG A 136 -11.41 -10.07 -0.73
N VAL A 137 -11.55 -9.37 0.39
CA VAL A 137 -10.57 -9.37 1.47
C VAL A 137 -11.15 -10.11 2.68
N PRO A 138 -10.52 -11.20 3.13
CA PRO A 138 -10.95 -11.93 4.31
C PRO A 138 -10.80 -11.10 5.58
N ARG A 139 -11.69 -11.27 6.55
CA ARG A 139 -11.56 -10.64 7.86
C ARG A 139 -10.35 -11.18 8.62
N GLY A 140 -9.71 -10.32 9.40
CA GLY A 140 -8.58 -10.67 10.26
C GLY A 140 -7.29 -11.05 9.48
N SER A 141 -7.19 -10.70 8.20
CA SER A 141 -6.01 -10.95 7.37
C SER A 141 -5.26 -9.68 7.03
N THR A 142 -4.00 -9.84 6.66
CA THR A 142 -3.21 -8.84 5.96
C THR A 142 -3.34 -9.06 4.46
N PHE A 143 -3.78 -8.03 3.73
CA PHE A 143 -4.06 -8.11 2.31
C PHE A 143 -3.29 -7.05 1.53
N GLY A 144 -2.48 -7.49 0.56
CA GLY A 144 -1.71 -6.62 -0.33
C GLY A 144 -2.50 -6.27 -1.61
N TYR A 145 -2.52 -5.00 -1.98
CA TYR A 145 -2.99 -4.53 -3.29
C TYR A 145 -1.77 -4.05 -4.07
N LEU A 146 -1.21 -4.94 -4.89
CA LEU A 146 0.12 -4.83 -5.46
C LEU A 146 0.06 -4.45 -6.94
N GLY A 147 0.89 -3.49 -7.36
CA GLY A 147 1.00 -3.12 -8.76
C GLY A 147 1.91 -1.93 -8.99
N PRO A 148 2.29 -1.66 -10.25
CA PRO A 148 3.16 -0.54 -10.59
C PRO A 148 2.55 0.81 -10.26
N ASN A 149 3.39 1.85 -10.30
CA ASN A 149 2.90 3.21 -10.16
C ASN A 149 1.95 3.55 -11.32
N GLY A 150 0.84 4.20 -11.01
CA GLY A 150 -0.20 4.49 -12.00
C GLY A 150 -1.21 3.37 -12.26
N ALA A 151 -1.08 2.19 -11.63
CA ALA A 151 -2.04 1.08 -11.75
C ALA A 151 -3.42 1.35 -11.12
N GLY A 152 -3.65 2.51 -10.51
CA GLY A 152 -4.95 2.88 -9.92
C GLY A 152 -5.09 2.59 -8.43
N LYS A 153 -4.02 2.19 -7.73
CA LYS A 153 -4.04 1.80 -6.30
C LYS A 153 -4.66 2.87 -5.40
N THR A 154 -4.10 4.07 -5.37
CA THR A 154 -4.61 5.20 -4.58
C THR A 154 -6.04 5.57 -4.99
N THR A 155 -6.38 5.47 -6.27
CA THR A 155 -7.75 5.73 -6.76
C THR A 155 -8.74 4.73 -6.18
N LEU A 156 -8.39 3.44 -6.15
CA LEU A 156 -9.21 2.42 -5.50
C LEU A 156 -9.39 2.76 -4.01
N MET A 157 -8.30 2.99 -3.27
CA MET A 157 -8.38 3.33 -1.84
C MET A 157 -9.28 4.53 -1.57
N ARG A 158 -9.15 5.61 -2.38
CA ARG A 158 -10.02 6.79 -2.28
C ARG A 158 -11.48 6.47 -2.60
N THR A 159 -11.73 5.57 -3.56
CA THR A 159 -13.08 5.16 -3.93
C THR A 159 -13.74 4.34 -2.83
N LEU A 160 -13.03 3.38 -2.24
CA LEU A 160 -13.50 2.57 -1.11
C LEU A 160 -13.88 3.42 0.10
N LEU A 161 -13.14 4.47 0.38
CA LEU A 161 -13.42 5.42 1.47
C LEU A 161 -14.50 6.46 1.10
N GLY A 162 -15.00 6.42 -0.14
CA GLY A 162 -15.96 7.39 -0.64
C GLY A 162 -15.40 8.82 -0.73
N LEU A 163 -14.06 8.98 -0.80
CA LEU A 163 -13.39 10.24 -1.12
C LEU A 163 -13.51 10.57 -2.61
N THR A 164 -13.68 9.53 -3.42
CA THR A 164 -13.95 9.62 -4.85
C THR A 164 -15.18 8.77 -5.15
N ARG A 165 -16.14 9.30 -5.92
CA ARG A 165 -17.35 8.57 -6.30
C ARG A 165 -17.00 7.54 -7.36
N ALA A 166 -17.45 6.29 -7.18
CA ALA A 166 -17.43 5.27 -8.23
C ALA A 166 -18.37 5.66 -9.39
N ASP A 167 -18.00 5.27 -10.59
CA ASP A 167 -18.82 5.48 -11.80
C ASP A 167 -19.66 4.24 -12.13
N GLY A 168 -19.27 3.06 -11.62
CA GLY A 168 -19.99 1.80 -11.76
C GLY A 168 -19.61 0.79 -10.67
N GLY A 169 -20.37 -0.30 -10.62
CA GLY A 169 -20.17 -1.40 -9.69
C GLY A 169 -20.69 -1.16 -8.28
N THR A 170 -20.38 -2.11 -7.39
CA THR A 170 -20.77 -2.07 -5.99
C THR A 170 -19.57 -2.29 -5.08
N MET A 171 -19.66 -1.82 -3.85
CA MET A 171 -18.64 -2.07 -2.83
C MET A 171 -19.25 -2.13 -1.43
N SER A 172 -18.66 -2.95 -0.57
CA SER A 172 -18.99 -3.04 0.84
C SER A 172 -17.74 -3.04 1.71
N LEU A 173 -17.83 -2.44 2.89
CA LEU A 173 -16.82 -2.47 3.93
C LEU A 173 -17.45 -3.06 5.18
N LEU A 174 -16.84 -4.13 5.71
CA LEU A 174 -17.32 -4.85 6.90
C LEU A 174 -18.79 -5.31 6.76
N GLY A 175 -19.20 -5.68 5.54
CA GLY A 175 -20.56 -6.08 5.19
C GLY A 175 -21.54 -4.92 5.04
N LEU A 176 -21.08 -3.67 5.13
CA LEU A 176 -21.92 -2.48 4.98
C LEU A 176 -21.75 -1.86 3.59
N PRO A 177 -22.83 -1.70 2.81
CA PRO A 177 -22.72 -1.15 1.46
C PRO A 177 -22.29 0.33 1.48
N VAL A 178 -21.36 0.69 0.59
CA VAL A 178 -20.90 2.06 0.37
C VAL A 178 -21.36 2.47 -1.04
N PRO A 179 -22.02 3.63 -1.22
CA PRO A 179 -22.13 4.76 -0.29
C PRO A 179 -23.31 4.70 0.70
N ALA A 180 -24.26 3.78 0.56
CA ALA A 180 -25.52 3.81 1.31
C ALA A 180 -25.34 3.82 2.85
N ALA A 181 -24.43 3.00 3.40
CA ALA A 181 -24.14 2.92 4.82
C ALA A 181 -22.77 3.53 5.18
N ARG A 182 -22.24 4.45 4.37
CA ARG A 182 -20.88 5.00 4.47
C ARG A 182 -20.49 5.42 5.90
N ARG A 183 -21.33 6.20 6.58
CA ARG A 183 -20.99 6.68 7.94
C ARG A 183 -20.77 5.54 8.92
N ARG A 184 -21.61 4.51 8.86
CA ARG A 184 -21.52 3.33 9.73
C ARG A 184 -20.29 2.50 9.40
N ALA A 185 -20.01 2.32 8.11
CA ALA A 185 -18.83 1.59 7.64
C ALA A 185 -17.54 2.30 8.07
N LEU A 186 -17.39 3.59 7.74
CA LEU A 186 -16.18 4.35 8.03
C LEU A 186 -15.96 4.62 9.53
N ALA A 187 -16.97 4.51 10.38
CA ALA A 187 -16.79 4.58 11.84
C ALA A 187 -15.90 3.44 12.36
N ARG A 188 -15.84 2.31 11.64
CA ARG A 188 -15.06 1.10 11.97
C ARG A 188 -13.81 0.93 11.10
N VAL A 189 -13.47 1.95 10.30
CA VAL A 189 -12.32 1.95 9.38
C VAL A 189 -11.32 3.00 9.81
N GLY A 190 -10.05 2.62 9.88
CA GLY A 190 -8.91 3.53 9.94
C GLY A 190 -8.24 3.58 8.57
N ALA A 191 -7.89 4.77 8.08
CA ALA A 191 -7.26 4.86 6.77
C ALA A 191 -6.16 5.92 6.73
N ILE A 192 -5.09 5.59 6.00
CA ILE A 192 -4.06 6.52 5.54
C ILE A 192 -4.06 6.42 4.03
N VAL A 193 -4.44 7.50 3.36
CA VAL A 193 -4.39 7.63 1.90
C VAL A 193 -3.50 8.82 1.58
N ASP A 194 -2.52 8.60 0.74
CA ASP A 194 -1.38 9.50 0.57
C ASP A 194 -0.55 9.64 1.88
N GLU A 195 0.23 10.70 2.01
CA GLU A 195 1.01 10.96 3.22
C GLU A 195 0.11 11.46 4.37
N PRO A 196 0.33 10.97 5.61
CA PRO A 196 -0.38 11.49 6.76
C PRO A 196 -0.01 12.96 7.00
N ARG A 197 -1.01 13.83 6.99
CA ARG A 197 -0.82 15.27 7.19
C ARG A 197 -1.13 15.65 8.62
N PHE A 198 -0.11 16.17 9.31
CA PHE A 198 -0.19 16.67 10.67
C PHE A 198 0.19 18.14 10.74
N HIS A 199 -0.23 18.82 11.79
CA HIS A 199 0.22 20.17 12.09
C HIS A 199 1.68 20.13 12.59
N PRO A 200 2.65 20.66 11.83
CA PRO A 200 4.07 20.49 12.15
C PRO A 200 4.48 21.22 13.44
N HIS A 201 3.75 22.27 13.81
CA HIS A 201 4.02 23.08 15.00
C HIS A 201 3.48 22.47 16.29
N LEU A 202 2.58 21.50 16.20
CA LEU A 202 2.03 20.78 17.33
C LEU A 202 2.86 19.53 17.62
N THR A 203 2.75 19.07 18.87
CA THR A 203 3.37 17.80 19.27
C THR A 203 2.62 16.62 18.64
N GLY A 204 3.24 15.42 18.60
CA GLY A 204 2.54 14.22 18.16
C GLY A 204 1.26 13.98 18.96
N ARG A 205 1.34 14.14 20.29
CA ARG A 205 0.19 14.01 21.19
C ARG A 205 -0.91 15.03 20.90
N ASP A 206 -0.57 16.30 20.65
CA ASP A 206 -1.56 17.34 20.40
C ASP A 206 -2.25 17.14 19.06
N ASN A 207 -1.53 16.67 18.04
CA ASN A 207 -2.14 16.25 16.79
C ASN A 207 -3.20 15.14 17.02
N LEU A 208 -2.87 14.12 17.82
CA LEU A 208 -3.82 13.06 18.15
C LEU A 208 -5.00 13.58 18.97
N ARG A 209 -4.79 14.55 19.88
CA ARG A 209 -5.88 15.20 20.64
C ARG A 209 -6.87 15.93 19.73
N LEU A 210 -6.38 16.64 18.70
CA LEU A 210 -7.25 17.30 17.72
C LEU A 210 -8.10 16.28 16.96
N LEU A 211 -7.50 15.19 16.51
CA LEU A 211 -8.22 14.13 15.80
C LEU A 211 -9.21 13.39 16.70
N ALA A 212 -8.83 13.13 17.95
CA ALA A 212 -9.70 12.52 18.93
C ALA A 212 -10.91 13.40 19.27
N ALA A 213 -10.70 14.71 19.40
CA ALA A 213 -11.80 15.67 19.64
C ALA A 213 -12.78 15.71 18.45
N ALA A 214 -12.29 15.63 17.22
CA ALA A 214 -13.12 15.56 16.02
C ALA A 214 -13.92 14.26 15.91
N ARG A 215 -13.38 13.14 16.39
CA ARG A 215 -14.08 11.84 16.43
C ARG A 215 -15.10 11.74 17.55
N GLY A 216 -14.82 12.39 18.69
CA GLY A 216 -15.65 12.29 19.88
C GLY A 216 -15.55 10.94 20.61
N GLY A 217 -16.43 10.72 21.56
CA GLY A 217 -16.54 9.46 22.32
C GLY A 217 -15.25 9.06 23.03
N GLU A 218 -14.87 7.80 22.93
CA GLU A 218 -13.73 7.20 23.64
C GLU A 218 -12.36 7.49 22.99
N ALA A 219 -12.32 8.19 21.84
CA ALA A 219 -11.09 8.42 21.09
C ALA A 219 -9.99 9.10 21.92
N GLY A 220 -10.36 10.02 22.82
CA GLY A 220 -9.43 10.69 23.72
C GLY A 220 -8.69 9.74 24.68
N ARG A 221 -9.36 8.70 25.16
CA ARG A 221 -8.78 7.68 26.05
C ARG A 221 -7.81 6.75 25.34
N ARG A 222 -7.91 6.66 24.01
CA ARG A 222 -7.04 5.81 23.16
C ARG A 222 -5.75 6.48 22.73
N ILE A 223 -5.50 7.75 23.06
CA ILE A 223 -4.30 8.48 22.64
C ILE A 223 -3.04 7.79 23.16
N ASP A 224 -2.94 7.56 24.46
CA ASP A 224 -1.75 6.95 25.07
C ASP A 224 -1.56 5.49 24.61
N PRO A 225 -2.58 4.63 24.65
CA PRO A 225 -2.45 3.28 24.07
C PRO A 225 -2.03 3.27 22.60
N SER A 226 -2.54 4.21 21.78
CA SER A 226 -2.17 4.29 20.37
C SER A 226 -0.72 4.73 20.18
N LEU A 227 -0.22 5.68 20.98
CA LEU A 227 1.17 6.11 20.97
C LEU A 227 2.13 4.98 21.42
N GLU A 228 1.74 4.24 22.43
CA GLU A 228 2.50 3.08 22.90
C GLU A 228 2.57 2.01 21.83
N ARG A 229 1.42 1.71 21.20
CA ARG A 229 1.30 0.70 20.15
C ARG A 229 2.22 0.93 18.95
N VAL A 230 2.43 2.21 18.60
CA VAL A 230 3.29 2.60 17.48
C VAL A 230 4.72 2.98 17.93
N GLY A 231 5.08 2.78 19.19
CA GLY A 231 6.41 3.07 19.72
C GLY A 231 6.78 4.55 19.77
N LEU A 232 5.78 5.46 19.86
CA LEU A 232 6.02 6.90 19.89
C LEU A 232 5.81 7.56 21.26
N THR A 233 5.62 6.79 22.34
CA THR A 233 5.36 7.31 23.70
C THR A 233 6.41 8.33 24.13
N ARG A 234 7.70 8.00 23.98
CA ARG A 234 8.82 8.86 24.40
C ARG A 234 8.96 10.13 23.56
N ARG A 235 8.49 10.10 22.33
CA ARG A 235 8.57 11.18 21.36
C ARG A 235 7.26 11.97 21.23
N ALA A 236 6.21 11.57 21.95
CA ALA A 236 4.87 12.14 21.84
C ALA A 236 4.81 13.63 22.18
N GLY A 237 5.73 14.14 22.99
CA GLY A 237 5.87 15.56 23.34
C GLY A 237 6.68 16.39 22.35
N ASP A 238 7.33 15.77 21.37
CA ASP A 238 8.11 16.49 20.36
C ASP A 238 7.20 17.01 19.25
N LYS A 239 7.58 18.15 18.66
CA LYS A 239 6.86 18.73 17.51
C LYS A 239 6.99 17.81 16.29
N VAL A 240 5.89 17.63 15.55
CA VAL A 240 5.89 16.80 14.35
C VAL A 240 6.84 17.32 13.27
N ALA A 241 7.17 18.60 13.28
CA ALA A 241 8.22 19.16 12.41
C ALA A 241 9.57 18.45 12.56
N SER A 242 9.88 17.88 13.74
CA SER A 242 11.14 17.14 14.01
C SER A 242 11.03 15.62 13.78
N TYR A 243 9.87 15.13 13.37
CA TYR A 243 9.66 13.72 13.14
C TYR A 243 10.29 13.27 11.82
N SER A 244 10.95 12.11 11.83
CA SER A 244 11.32 11.40 10.60
C SER A 244 10.08 10.96 9.82
N MET A 245 10.26 10.56 8.56
CA MET A 245 9.15 10.02 7.76
C MET A 245 8.51 8.81 8.47
N GLY A 246 9.30 7.85 8.94
CA GLY A 246 8.80 6.70 9.68
C GLY A 246 8.03 7.07 10.95
N MET A 247 8.48 8.08 11.70
CA MET A 247 7.72 8.58 12.84
C MET A 247 6.37 9.20 12.43
N ARG A 248 6.31 9.91 11.30
CA ARG A 248 5.05 10.47 10.78
C ARG A 248 4.10 9.37 10.31
N GLN A 249 4.62 8.34 9.62
CA GLN A 249 3.81 7.18 9.21
C GLN A 249 3.25 6.44 10.44
N ARG A 250 4.07 6.18 11.45
CA ARG A 250 3.63 5.55 12.71
C ARG A 250 2.60 6.41 13.45
N LEU A 251 2.77 7.73 13.48
CA LEU A 251 1.75 8.63 14.03
C LEU A 251 0.43 8.56 13.23
N GLY A 252 0.50 8.35 11.91
CA GLY A 252 -0.67 8.10 11.05
C GLY A 252 -1.42 6.85 11.47
N VAL A 253 -0.70 5.75 11.72
CA VAL A 253 -1.31 4.52 12.25
C VAL A 253 -1.93 4.77 13.63
N ALA A 254 -1.24 5.49 14.54
CA ALA A 254 -1.80 5.87 15.84
C ALA A 254 -3.11 6.65 15.70
N ALA A 255 -3.19 7.58 14.73
CA ALA A 255 -4.41 8.34 14.43
C ALA A 255 -5.56 7.43 13.95
N CYS A 256 -5.27 6.38 13.18
CA CYS A 256 -6.25 5.37 12.80
C CYS A 256 -6.79 4.63 14.02
N LEU A 257 -5.90 4.22 14.94
CA LEU A 257 -6.23 3.44 16.14
C LEU A 257 -7.12 4.18 17.14
N LEU A 258 -7.19 5.52 17.10
CA LEU A 258 -8.12 6.30 17.93
C LEU A 258 -9.58 5.89 17.74
N GLY A 259 -9.95 5.38 16.57
CA GLY A 259 -11.28 4.93 16.23
C GLY A 259 -11.58 3.48 16.58
N ASP A 260 -10.60 2.75 17.09
CA ASP A 260 -10.65 1.29 17.29
C ASP A 260 -11.14 0.54 16.04
N PRO A 261 -10.41 0.65 14.91
CA PRO A 261 -10.88 0.14 13.64
C PRO A 261 -10.81 -1.37 13.58
N GLU A 262 -11.77 -2.00 12.92
CA GLU A 262 -11.74 -3.41 12.55
C GLU A 262 -11.03 -3.62 11.20
N LEU A 263 -11.03 -2.58 10.35
CA LEU A 263 -10.36 -2.57 9.07
C LEU A 263 -9.43 -1.35 8.97
N LEU A 264 -8.18 -1.58 8.62
CA LEU A 264 -7.21 -0.54 8.27
C LEU A 264 -6.95 -0.57 6.76
N ILE A 265 -6.95 0.60 6.13
CA ILE A 265 -6.60 0.80 4.72
C ILE A 265 -5.40 1.73 4.66
N LEU A 266 -4.25 1.21 4.23
CA LEU A 266 -2.97 1.91 4.24
C LEU A 266 -2.42 2.02 2.82
N ASP A 267 -2.33 3.24 2.29
CA ASP A 267 -1.81 3.48 0.95
C ASP A 267 -0.29 3.70 1.03
N GLU A 268 0.50 2.79 0.41
CA GLU A 268 1.96 2.80 0.36
C GLU A 268 2.63 3.06 1.75
N PRO A 269 2.29 2.32 2.82
CA PRO A 269 2.70 2.65 4.19
C PRO A 269 4.21 2.53 4.43
N MET A 270 4.93 1.83 3.56
CA MET A 270 6.38 1.60 3.67
C MET A 270 7.20 2.51 2.74
N ASN A 271 6.52 3.32 1.90
CA ASN A 271 7.20 4.16 0.93
C ASN A 271 8.08 5.22 1.61
N GLY A 272 9.33 5.34 1.16
CA GLY A 272 10.30 6.31 1.67
C GLY A 272 10.83 6.03 3.08
N LEU A 273 10.58 4.84 3.62
CA LEU A 273 11.20 4.39 4.86
C LEU A 273 12.58 3.77 4.57
N ASP A 274 13.49 3.90 5.54
CA ASP A 274 14.72 3.13 5.56
C ASP A 274 14.45 1.65 5.91
N PRO A 275 15.38 0.73 5.70
CA PRO A 275 15.17 -0.70 5.98
C PRO A 275 14.72 -0.99 7.41
N ALA A 276 15.23 -0.25 8.40
CA ALA A 276 14.81 -0.40 9.80
C ALA A 276 13.36 0.03 10.00
N GLY A 277 12.98 1.19 9.43
CA GLY A 277 11.60 1.69 9.45
C GLY A 277 10.61 0.77 8.73
N MET A 278 11.01 0.16 7.61
CA MET A 278 10.21 -0.85 6.92
C MET A 278 9.97 -2.09 7.81
N HIS A 279 11.04 -2.56 8.48
CA HIS A 279 10.92 -3.69 9.42
C HIS A 279 9.97 -3.38 10.57
N GLU A 280 10.09 -2.20 11.20
CA GLU A 280 9.20 -1.76 12.28
C GLU A 280 7.73 -1.63 11.81
N MET A 281 7.51 -1.08 10.62
CA MET A 281 6.16 -0.94 10.05
C MET A 281 5.55 -2.30 9.76
N ARG A 282 6.31 -3.23 9.20
CA ARG A 282 5.88 -4.62 8.94
C ARG A 282 5.48 -5.31 10.25
N ALA A 283 6.33 -5.26 11.27
CA ALA A 283 6.05 -5.86 12.58
C ALA A 283 4.76 -5.28 13.19
N MET A 284 4.53 -3.98 13.05
CA MET A 284 3.33 -3.30 13.52
C MET A 284 2.08 -3.78 12.75
N ILE A 285 2.11 -3.83 11.43
CA ILE A 285 1.00 -4.29 10.58
C ILE A 285 0.64 -5.74 10.95
N THR A 286 1.65 -6.61 11.04
CA THR A 286 1.47 -8.02 11.42
C THR A 286 0.82 -8.14 12.80
N SER A 287 1.30 -7.38 13.77
CA SER A 287 0.76 -7.41 15.12
C SER A 287 -0.69 -6.90 15.21
N LEU A 288 -1.08 -5.92 14.40
CA LEU A 288 -2.48 -5.46 14.31
C LEU A 288 -3.39 -6.55 13.73
N ALA A 289 -2.90 -7.31 12.77
CA ALA A 289 -3.64 -8.45 12.22
C ALA A 289 -3.75 -9.60 13.23
N ASP A 290 -2.71 -9.85 14.04
CA ASP A 290 -2.74 -10.85 15.11
C ASP A 290 -3.76 -10.53 16.22
N GLU A 291 -4.11 -9.25 16.38
CA GLU A 291 -5.21 -8.79 17.24
C GLU A 291 -6.59 -9.03 16.61
N GLY A 292 -6.68 -9.60 15.41
CA GLY A 292 -7.94 -9.86 14.70
C GLY A 292 -8.40 -8.71 13.79
N ARG A 293 -7.61 -7.64 13.63
CA ARG A 293 -7.91 -6.56 12.70
C ARG A 293 -7.59 -7.00 11.27
N THR A 294 -8.34 -6.49 10.32
CA THR A 294 -8.01 -6.64 8.89
C THR A 294 -7.15 -5.47 8.47
N VAL A 295 -6.06 -5.73 7.74
CA VAL A 295 -5.20 -4.68 7.19
C VAL A 295 -5.10 -4.85 5.69
N VAL A 296 -5.54 -3.84 4.93
CA VAL A 296 -5.36 -3.73 3.49
C VAL A 296 -4.29 -2.70 3.24
N LEU A 297 -3.24 -3.09 2.55
CA LEU A 297 -2.18 -2.16 2.17
C LEU A 297 -1.95 -2.17 0.66
N SER A 298 -1.66 -0.99 0.10
CA SER A 298 -1.14 -0.91 -1.26
C SER A 298 0.38 -0.91 -1.25
N SER A 299 0.99 -1.49 -2.27
CA SER A 299 2.44 -1.42 -2.48
C SER A 299 2.79 -1.59 -3.97
N HIS A 300 3.97 -1.13 -4.34
CA HIS A 300 4.62 -1.45 -5.60
C HIS A 300 5.83 -2.38 -5.42
N LEU A 301 6.14 -2.75 -4.15
CA LEU A 301 7.25 -3.61 -3.77
C LEU A 301 6.73 -5.02 -3.47
N LEU A 302 7.07 -5.97 -4.34
CA LEU A 302 6.63 -7.36 -4.23
C LEU A 302 7.15 -8.02 -2.95
N ASP A 303 8.44 -7.90 -2.68
CA ASP A 303 9.11 -8.43 -1.50
C ASP A 303 8.43 -8.02 -0.18
N GLU A 304 7.97 -6.76 -0.10
CA GLU A 304 7.33 -6.25 1.10
C GLU A 304 5.94 -6.85 1.30
N VAL A 305 5.20 -7.05 0.20
CA VAL A 305 3.89 -7.68 0.25
C VAL A 305 4.03 -9.15 0.62
N GLU A 306 4.98 -9.88 0.01
CA GLU A 306 5.24 -11.28 0.29
C GLU A 306 5.59 -11.53 1.76
N ARG A 307 6.38 -10.64 2.37
CA ARG A 307 6.80 -10.75 3.77
C ARG A 307 5.75 -10.26 4.78
N THR A 308 4.75 -9.49 4.35
CA THR A 308 3.81 -8.81 5.25
C THR A 308 2.41 -9.37 5.17
N CYS A 309 1.97 -9.79 3.97
CA CYS A 309 0.59 -10.13 3.70
C CYS A 309 0.33 -11.63 3.71
N ASP A 310 -0.90 -12.02 4.01
CA ASP A 310 -1.39 -13.39 3.90
C ASP A 310 -1.95 -13.67 2.50
N ALA A 311 -2.53 -12.61 1.88
CA ALA A 311 -3.15 -12.68 0.57
C ALA A 311 -2.85 -11.40 -0.23
N VAL A 312 -2.95 -11.49 -1.55
CA VAL A 312 -2.64 -10.38 -2.45
C VAL A 312 -3.59 -10.34 -3.63
N ALA A 313 -3.90 -9.12 -4.10
CA ALA A 313 -4.42 -8.86 -5.44
C ALA A 313 -3.36 -8.12 -6.25
N ILE A 314 -2.99 -8.69 -7.39
CA ILE A 314 -2.05 -8.10 -8.34
C ILE A 314 -2.83 -7.32 -9.38
N VAL A 315 -2.44 -6.07 -9.58
CA VAL A 315 -3.18 -5.15 -10.42
C VAL A 315 -2.28 -4.50 -11.47
N ASP A 316 -2.82 -4.35 -12.65
CA ASP A 316 -2.23 -3.56 -13.73
C ASP A 316 -3.31 -2.79 -14.48
N ARG A 317 -3.01 -1.53 -14.85
CA ARG A 317 -3.90 -0.66 -15.64
C ARG A 317 -5.35 -0.63 -15.12
N GLY A 318 -5.50 -0.58 -13.79
CA GLY A 318 -6.79 -0.52 -13.12
C GLY A 318 -7.55 -1.84 -13.02
N ARG A 319 -7.00 -2.97 -13.47
CA ARG A 319 -7.63 -4.29 -13.42
C ARG A 319 -6.93 -5.21 -12.44
N VAL A 320 -7.68 -6.05 -11.75
CA VAL A 320 -7.11 -7.16 -10.98
C VAL A 320 -6.75 -8.27 -11.97
N ILE A 321 -5.47 -8.57 -12.05
CA ILE A 321 -4.94 -9.65 -12.90
C ILE A 321 -5.12 -10.99 -12.21
N ARG A 322 -4.83 -11.02 -10.91
CA ARG A 322 -4.98 -12.21 -10.07
C ARG A 322 -5.13 -11.82 -8.60
N GLN A 323 -5.84 -12.65 -7.84
CA GLN A 323 -5.89 -12.55 -6.38
C GLN A 323 -5.90 -13.94 -5.76
N GLY A 324 -5.33 -14.06 -4.56
CA GLY A 324 -5.28 -15.33 -3.82
C GLY A 324 -4.39 -15.24 -2.60
N LEU A 325 -4.24 -16.35 -1.91
CA LEU A 325 -3.25 -16.48 -0.85
C LEU A 325 -1.85 -16.42 -1.48
N ILE A 326 -0.92 -15.76 -0.81
CA ILE A 326 0.47 -15.64 -1.31
C ILE A 326 1.06 -17.04 -1.49
N ASP A 327 0.89 -17.91 -0.50
CA ASP A 327 1.35 -19.28 -0.55
C ASP A 327 0.79 -20.10 -1.74
N GLU A 328 -0.44 -19.82 -2.18
CA GLU A 328 -1.04 -20.49 -3.34
C GLU A 328 -0.48 -19.93 -4.65
N LEU A 329 -0.19 -18.64 -4.67
CA LEU A 329 0.33 -17.95 -5.85
C LEU A 329 1.80 -18.28 -6.10
N THR A 330 2.61 -18.39 -5.03
CA THR A 330 4.06 -18.66 -5.10
C THR A 330 4.38 -20.15 -5.25
N ARG A 331 3.52 -21.05 -4.77
CA ARG A 331 3.75 -22.49 -4.92
C ARG A 331 3.58 -23.01 -6.34
N GLY A 332 3.20 -22.16 -7.32
CA GLY A 332 2.94 -22.59 -8.70
C GLY A 332 1.93 -23.73 -8.78
N ALA A 333 1.61 -24.25 -9.96
CA ALA A 333 0.67 -25.37 -10.14
C ALA A 333 1.27 -26.72 -9.68
N GLY A 334 1.80 -26.77 -8.44
CA GLY A 334 2.27 -28.02 -7.84
C GLY A 334 3.68 -28.46 -8.21
N ALA A 335 4.51 -27.61 -8.80
CA ALA A 335 5.90 -27.93 -9.07
C ALA A 335 6.85 -27.22 -8.09
N VAL A 336 7.88 -27.89 -7.63
CA VAL A 336 8.93 -27.36 -6.78
C VAL A 336 10.19 -27.22 -7.62
N VAL A 337 10.79 -26.04 -7.67
CA VAL A 337 12.07 -25.82 -8.33
C VAL A 337 13.20 -25.99 -7.33
N VAL A 338 14.16 -26.85 -7.65
CA VAL A 338 15.34 -27.09 -6.84
C VAL A 338 16.58 -26.62 -7.59
N GLN A 339 17.34 -25.73 -6.98
CA GLN A 339 18.66 -25.37 -7.50
C GLN A 339 19.69 -26.38 -7.01
N VAL A 340 20.42 -26.93 -7.95
CA VAL A 340 21.51 -27.89 -7.75
C VAL A 340 22.80 -27.23 -8.20
N ASP A 341 23.62 -26.79 -7.25
CA ASP A 341 24.94 -26.23 -7.56
C ASP A 341 25.94 -27.39 -7.67
N CYS A 342 26.51 -27.61 -8.86
CA CYS A 342 27.36 -28.78 -9.13
C CYS A 342 28.44 -28.48 -10.16
N ALA A 343 29.51 -29.30 -10.14
CA ALA A 343 30.69 -29.14 -11.00
C ALA A 343 30.41 -29.39 -12.49
N ALA A 344 29.42 -30.25 -12.83
CA ALA A 344 29.15 -30.68 -14.19
C ALA A 344 27.66 -30.63 -14.54
N PRO A 345 27.06 -29.40 -14.72
CA PRO A 345 25.62 -29.22 -14.90
C PRO A 345 25.02 -30.01 -16.05
N ASP A 346 25.70 -30.06 -17.22
CA ASP A 346 25.21 -30.77 -18.40
C ASP A 346 25.16 -32.31 -18.21
N ARG A 347 26.10 -32.84 -17.43
CA ARG A 347 26.12 -34.27 -17.08
C ARG A 347 25.05 -34.57 -16.02
N ALA A 348 24.88 -33.69 -15.07
CA ALA A 348 23.83 -33.77 -14.03
C ALA A 348 22.42 -33.73 -14.66
N ALA A 349 22.18 -32.81 -15.61
CA ALA A 349 20.90 -32.71 -16.32
C ALA A 349 20.55 -34.02 -17.00
N ARG A 350 21.48 -34.58 -17.81
CA ARG A 350 21.26 -35.86 -18.50
C ARG A 350 20.94 -37.01 -17.56
N LEU A 351 21.60 -37.08 -16.40
CA LEU A 351 21.35 -38.12 -15.39
C LEU A 351 19.95 -37.99 -14.74
N ILE A 352 19.54 -36.78 -14.47
CA ILE A 352 18.23 -36.48 -13.86
C ILE A 352 17.13 -36.75 -14.88
N ASP A 353 17.28 -36.32 -16.13
CA ASP A 353 16.32 -36.56 -17.22
C ASP A 353 16.18 -38.03 -17.56
N GLN A 354 17.30 -38.79 -17.63
CA GLN A 354 17.30 -40.25 -17.84
C GLN A 354 16.60 -41.02 -16.70
N ALA A 355 16.67 -40.49 -15.47
CA ALA A 355 16.02 -41.07 -14.32
C ALA A 355 14.52 -40.79 -14.28
N GLY A 356 13.99 -39.86 -15.09
CA GLY A 356 12.58 -39.49 -15.12
C GLY A 356 12.07 -38.88 -13.82
N ILE A 357 12.99 -38.25 -13.03
CA ILE A 357 12.70 -37.73 -11.69
C ILE A 357 12.10 -36.33 -11.79
N ALA A 358 12.53 -35.56 -12.80
CA ALA A 358 12.16 -34.16 -12.96
C ALA A 358 11.11 -33.98 -14.06
N ALA A 359 10.25 -32.97 -13.90
CA ALA A 359 9.37 -32.50 -14.97
C ALA A 359 10.12 -31.64 -16.01
N GLY A 360 11.31 -31.15 -15.63
CA GLY A 360 12.20 -30.39 -16.50
C GLY A 360 13.49 -30.00 -15.78
N THR A 361 14.55 -29.78 -16.58
CA THR A 361 15.84 -29.24 -16.11
C THR A 361 16.22 -28.03 -16.91
N ALA A 362 16.77 -26.99 -16.26
CA ALA A 362 17.26 -25.78 -16.88
C ALA A 362 18.64 -25.42 -16.31
N ARG A 363 19.56 -24.93 -17.17
CA ARG A 363 20.89 -24.51 -16.73
C ARG A 363 20.82 -23.16 -16.02
N THR A 364 21.58 -23.03 -14.94
CA THR A 364 21.80 -21.77 -14.20
C THR A 364 23.29 -21.41 -14.23
N ASP A 365 23.65 -20.23 -13.74
CA ASP A 365 25.04 -19.76 -13.71
C ASP A 365 25.96 -20.64 -12.85
N THR A 366 25.41 -21.24 -11.78
CA THR A 366 26.17 -22.05 -10.81
C THR A 366 25.88 -23.55 -10.90
N GLY A 367 24.92 -23.98 -11.75
CA GLY A 367 24.53 -25.37 -11.82
C GLY A 367 23.28 -25.60 -12.63
N LEU A 368 22.24 -26.14 -11.99
CA LEU A 368 21.03 -26.62 -12.63
C LEU A 368 19.79 -26.28 -11.79
N ALA A 369 18.73 -25.80 -12.43
CA ALA A 369 17.40 -25.73 -11.85
C ALA A 369 16.59 -26.98 -12.27
N VAL A 370 16.07 -27.70 -11.31
CA VAL A 370 15.33 -28.95 -11.50
C VAL A 370 13.90 -28.77 -11.04
N THR A 371 12.94 -28.94 -11.92
CA THR A 371 11.52 -28.85 -11.61
C THR A 371 10.99 -30.21 -11.17
N LEU A 372 10.56 -30.31 -9.91
CA LEU A 372 10.04 -31.52 -9.30
C LEU A 372 8.52 -31.44 -9.11
N PRO A 373 7.79 -32.59 -9.19
CA PRO A 373 6.38 -32.63 -8.88
C PRO A 373 6.13 -32.35 -7.39
N ALA A 374 5.01 -31.66 -7.07
CA ALA A 374 4.63 -31.38 -5.68
C ALA A 374 4.41 -32.67 -4.88
N GLY A 375 4.69 -32.56 -3.57
CA GLY A 375 4.43 -33.64 -2.61
C GLY A 375 5.54 -34.66 -2.43
N ALA A 376 6.49 -34.79 -3.36
CA ALA A 376 7.62 -35.73 -3.28
C ALA A 376 8.99 -35.03 -3.27
N ALA A 377 9.03 -33.71 -3.19
CA ALA A 377 10.27 -32.92 -3.38
C ALA A 377 11.42 -33.35 -2.46
N ARG A 378 11.14 -33.65 -1.18
CA ARG A 378 12.17 -33.98 -0.18
C ARG A 378 12.82 -35.35 -0.45
N GLU A 379 12.04 -36.34 -0.88
CA GLU A 379 12.52 -37.68 -1.21
C GLU A 379 13.28 -37.67 -2.54
N LEU A 380 12.77 -36.93 -3.53
CA LEU A 380 13.40 -36.75 -4.83
C LEU A 380 14.69 -35.96 -4.72
N LEU A 381 14.78 -34.98 -3.86
CA LEU A 381 16.02 -34.23 -3.52
C LEU A 381 17.12 -35.18 -3.02
N ALA A 382 16.79 -36.08 -2.11
CA ALA A 382 17.72 -37.07 -1.58
C ALA A 382 18.17 -38.05 -2.67
N ASP A 383 17.28 -38.43 -3.58
CA ASP A 383 17.60 -39.32 -4.72
C ASP A 383 18.48 -38.64 -5.76
N ILE A 384 18.19 -37.37 -6.09
CA ILE A 384 19.03 -36.54 -6.96
C ILE A 384 20.44 -36.47 -6.38
N ASN A 385 20.60 -36.06 -5.12
CA ASN A 385 21.91 -35.96 -4.49
C ASN A 385 22.68 -37.30 -4.57
N ARG A 386 22.02 -38.39 -4.20
CA ARG A 386 22.66 -39.72 -4.23
C ARG A 386 23.14 -40.09 -5.63
N ARG A 387 22.34 -39.86 -6.67
CA ARG A 387 22.69 -40.16 -8.08
C ARG A 387 23.85 -39.34 -8.57
N LEU A 388 23.87 -38.04 -8.26
CA LEU A 388 24.95 -37.15 -8.66
C LEU A 388 26.28 -37.57 -8.01
N VAL A 389 26.27 -37.84 -6.70
CA VAL A 389 27.48 -38.30 -5.98
C VAL A 389 27.96 -39.69 -6.47
N LEU A 390 27.05 -40.64 -6.72
CA LEU A 390 27.42 -41.94 -7.29
C LEU A 390 27.96 -41.85 -8.74
N ALA A 391 27.60 -40.78 -9.45
CA ALA A 391 28.12 -40.51 -10.77
C ALA A 391 29.42 -39.67 -10.76
N ASP A 392 30.04 -39.50 -9.60
CA ASP A 392 31.27 -38.71 -9.44
C ASP A 392 31.11 -37.24 -9.90
N ILE A 393 29.99 -36.62 -9.54
CA ILE A 393 29.68 -35.21 -9.75
C ILE A 393 29.66 -34.52 -8.38
N ASP A 394 30.57 -33.58 -8.18
CA ASP A 394 30.61 -32.80 -6.96
C ASP A 394 29.36 -31.90 -6.86
N VAL A 395 28.65 -32.03 -5.76
CA VAL A 395 27.46 -31.23 -5.42
C VAL A 395 27.85 -30.24 -4.33
N TYR A 396 27.80 -28.95 -4.65
CA TYR A 396 28.18 -27.86 -3.73
C TYR A 396 26.98 -27.36 -2.93
N GLY A 397 25.77 -27.54 -3.44
CA GLY A 397 24.54 -27.16 -2.77
C GLY A 397 23.29 -27.72 -3.43
N LEU A 398 22.28 -27.96 -2.60
CA LEU A 398 20.93 -28.35 -2.98
C LEU A 398 19.98 -27.49 -2.18
N ARG A 399 19.20 -26.64 -2.86
CA ARG A 399 18.24 -25.79 -2.20
C ARG A 399 16.94 -25.75 -3.00
N GLU A 400 15.84 -25.82 -2.26
CA GLU A 400 14.53 -25.55 -2.81
C GLU A 400 14.42 -24.05 -3.08
N VAL A 401 14.11 -23.69 -4.30
CA VAL A 401 13.85 -22.32 -4.73
C VAL A 401 12.34 -22.17 -4.82
N GLN A 402 11.77 -21.41 -3.90
CA GLN A 402 10.39 -20.97 -4.04
C GLN A 402 10.37 -19.87 -5.10
N GLU A 403 9.50 -20.01 -6.10
CA GLU A 403 9.21 -18.88 -6.99
C GLU A 403 8.76 -17.70 -6.14
N SER A 404 9.48 -16.58 -6.24
CA SER A 404 9.04 -15.35 -5.60
C SER A 404 7.81 -14.79 -6.32
N LEU A 405 7.03 -13.95 -5.63
CA LEU A 405 5.96 -13.20 -6.30
C LEU A 405 6.51 -12.38 -7.47
N GLU A 406 7.79 -11.98 -7.43
CA GLU A 406 8.46 -11.24 -8.49
C GLU A 406 8.67 -12.09 -9.74
N ASP A 407 9.21 -13.31 -9.59
CA ASP A 407 9.40 -14.23 -10.71
C ASP A 407 8.06 -14.56 -11.37
N TRP A 408 7.05 -14.81 -10.54
CA TRP A 408 5.70 -15.05 -11.01
C TRP A 408 5.12 -13.82 -11.73
N PHE A 409 5.24 -12.61 -11.15
CA PHE A 409 4.76 -11.36 -11.75
C PHE A 409 5.40 -11.08 -13.10
N LEU A 410 6.72 -11.23 -13.21
CA LEU A 410 7.44 -11.08 -14.47
C LEU A 410 6.97 -12.10 -15.52
N SER A 411 6.71 -13.34 -15.11
CA SER A 411 6.21 -14.39 -16.01
C SER A 411 4.83 -14.08 -16.60
N VAL A 412 3.96 -13.43 -15.81
CA VAL A 412 2.59 -13.07 -16.23
C VAL A 412 2.60 -11.78 -17.06
N THR A 413 3.37 -10.77 -16.65
CA THR A 413 3.41 -9.48 -17.37
C THR A 413 4.12 -9.59 -18.72
N THR A 414 5.14 -10.45 -18.85
CA THR A 414 5.80 -10.72 -20.14
C THR A 414 4.85 -11.40 -21.14
N ARG A 415 3.94 -12.25 -20.65
CA ARG A 415 2.92 -12.91 -21.51
C ARG A 415 1.75 -11.99 -21.91
N LEU A 416 1.55 -10.88 -21.21
CA LEU A 416 0.51 -9.88 -21.52
C LEU A 416 1.02 -8.75 -22.44
N GLY A 417 2.32 -8.72 -22.71
CA GLY A 417 2.98 -7.73 -23.58
C GLY A 417 3.11 -8.18 -25.06
N ASP A 418 2.83 -9.44 -25.33
CA ASP A 418 2.71 -10.01 -26.68
C ASP A 418 1.21 -10.10 -27.08
#